data_85bc473d17f2346b5e3ec8169d5cd37b
#
_entry.id   85bc473d17f2346b5e3ec8169d5cd37b
#
_cell.length_a   1.000
_cell.length_b   1.000
_cell.length_c   1.000
_cell.angle_alpha   90.00
_cell.angle_beta   90.00
_cell.angle_gamma   90.00
#
_symmetry.space_group_name_H-M   'P 1'
#
loop_
_entity.id
_entity.type
_entity.pdbx_description
1 polymer ?
#
loop_
_entity_poly.entity_id
_entity_poly.type
_entity_poly.pdbx_seq_one_letter_code
_entity_poly.pdbx_strand_id
1 'polypeptide(L)'
;MTSSPEHARLLRLATRASVAVACTLIVAKAIAWWLSGSVSMLAGLTDSALDGVTSMLNLLAVHYALRPADDDHRYGHGKAESLAGMAQALFIGGSAVLIAFQAYQRLHTPEPLGAPWLSIGVIVFSLLLTAALLMLQHRVIKQTGSNAVRADSLHYRSDLLLNGSILIALVLAGMGFAQLDAWFGLGIAAYIFWSAIQIARESFSVLMDEELPTDVSQHMLELACSVPGVLGAHDLRTRISGNHWFVQLHLELPGELTLSVAHGISDQAAAAIHKAYPKAEVLVHADPVKTATSEKPLASSL
;
A
#
# COMPACT_ATOMS: atom_id res chain seq x y z
N MET A 1 4.21 2.97 -20.48
CA MET A 1 3.07 2.09 -20.18
C MET A 1 2.19 2.73 -19.14
N THR A 2 0.87 2.73 -19.31
CA THR A 2 -0.05 3.38 -18.39
C THR A 2 -0.76 2.31 -17.57
N SER A 3 -0.89 2.52 -16.25
CA SER A 3 -1.78 1.70 -15.41
C SER A 3 -3.15 1.57 -16.09
N SER A 4 -3.82 0.43 -15.96
CA SER A 4 -5.14 0.27 -16.62
C SER A 4 -6.02 1.46 -16.24
N PRO A 5 -6.80 2.01 -17.18
CA PRO A 5 -7.65 3.17 -16.91
C PRO A 5 -8.60 2.97 -15.71
N GLU A 6 -9.02 1.74 -15.48
CA GLU A 6 -9.87 1.35 -14.37
C GLU A 6 -9.12 1.41 -13.03
N HIS A 7 -7.88 0.89 -12.98
CA HIS A 7 -7.03 0.97 -11.80
C HIS A 7 -6.79 2.41 -11.36
N ALA A 8 -6.38 3.27 -12.30
CA ALA A 8 -6.18 4.69 -12.03
C ALA A 8 -7.46 5.41 -11.57
N ARG A 9 -8.62 5.04 -12.14
CA ARG A 9 -9.92 5.59 -11.75
C ARG A 9 -10.27 5.22 -10.32
N LEU A 10 -10.06 3.96 -9.92
CA LEU A 10 -10.37 3.48 -8.57
C LEU A 10 -9.48 4.17 -7.51
N LEU A 11 -8.19 4.31 -7.77
CA LEU A 11 -7.28 5.01 -6.86
C LEU A 11 -7.67 6.49 -6.68
N ARG A 12 -7.97 7.19 -7.79
CA ARG A 12 -8.44 8.58 -7.74
C ARG A 12 -9.77 8.71 -7.02
N LEU A 13 -10.67 7.73 -7.17
CA LEU A 13 -11.96 7.73 -6.46
C LEU A 13 -11.75 7.61 -4.95
N ALA A 14 -10.94 6.64 -4.50
CA ALA A 14 -10.67 6.42 -3.09
C ALA A 14 -10.02 7.65 -2.43
N THR A 15 -8.94 8.18 -3.04
CA THR A 15 -8.20 9.31 -2.47
C THR A 15 -9.02 10.61 -2.48
N ARG A 16 -9.84 10.87 -3.52
CA ARG A 16 -10.77 12.00 -3.53
C ARG A 16 -11.88 11.86 -2.50
N ALA A 17 -12.39 10.63 -2.29
CA ALA A 17 -13.38 10.36 -1.27
C ALA A 17 -12.82 10.63 0.14
N SER A 18 -11.56 10.23 0.42
CA SER A 18 -10.88 10.53 1.68
C SER A 18 -10.81 12.03 1.95
N VAL A 19 -10.35 12.81 0.96
CA VAL A 19 -10.29 14.27 1.08
C VAL A 19 -11.68 14.88 1.29
N ALA A 20 -12.70 14.42 0.56
CA ALA A 20 -14.06 14.90 0.70
C ALA A 20 -14.64 14.61 2.09
N VAL A 21 -14.38 13.42 2.63
CA VAL A 21 -14.77 13.04 4.00
C VAL A 21 -14.03 13.90 5.01
N ALA A 22 -12.71 14.07 4.90
CA ALA A 22 -11.95 14.94 5.79
C ALA A 22 -12.49 16.38 5.79
N CYS A 23 -12.71 16.96 4.62
CA CYS A 23 -13.31 18.31 4.51
C CYS A 23 -14.70 18.39 5.17
N THR A 24 -15.54 17.37 4.99
CA THR A 24 -16.87 17.30 5.61
C THR A 24 -16.77 17.23 7.12
N LEU A 25 -15.86 16.43 7.67
CA LEU A 25 -15.63 16.33 9.11
C LEU A 25 -15.07 17.62 9.70
N ILE A 26 -14.14 18.28 9.01
CA ILE A 26 -13.61 19.60 9.41
C ILE A 26 -14.75 20.60 9.52
N VAL A 27 -15.59 20.71 8.50
CA VAL A 27 -16.71 21.65 8.49
C VAL A 27 -17.71 21.33 9.60
N ALA A 28 -18.09 20.04 9.76
CA ALA A 28 -19.03 19.64 10.81
C ALA A 28 -18.51 19.96 12.22
N LYS A 29 -17.22 19.64 12.48
CA LYS A 29 -16.58 19.92 13.77
C LYS A 29 -16.36 21.42 14.01
N ALA A 30 -16.05 22.20 12.96
CA ALA A 30 -15.94 23.65 13.04
C ALA A 30 -17.27 24.30 13.44
N ILE A 31 -18.38 23.88 12.81
CA ILE A 31 -19.73 24.36 13.16
C ILE A 31 -20.05 23.99 14.61
N ALA A 32 -19.79 22.74 15.01
CA ALA A 32 -20.06 22.26 16.35
C ALA A 32 -19.24 23.03 17.41
N TRP A 33 -17.96 23.30 17.11
CA TRP A 33 -17.11 24.13 17.97
C TRP A 33 -17.63 25.57 18.08
N TRP A 34 -17.99 26.21 16.97
CA TRP A 34 -18.54 27.57 16.94
C TRP A 34 -19.82 27.68 17.78
N LEU A 35 -20.68 26.69 17.73
CA LEU A 35 -21.96 26.68 18.47
C LEU A 35 -21.78 26.34 19.96
N SER A 36 -20.79 25.49 20.30
CA SER A 36 -20.61 24.99 21.68
C SER A 36 -19.55 25.75 22.48
N GLY A 37 -18.58 26.38 21.83
CA GLY A 37 -17.38 26.93 22.47
C GLY A 37 -16.50 25.88 23.18
N SER A 38 -16.75 24.59 22.94
CA SER A 38 -16.13 23.50 23.67
C SER A 38 -14.67 23.26 23.23
N VAL A 39 -13.75 23.23 24.21
CA VAL A 39 -12.33 22.89 23.98
C VAL A 39 -12.16 21.49 23.39
N SER A 40 -13.01 20.52 23.79
CA SER A 40 -13.02 19.17 23.23
C SER A 40 -13.38 19.16 21.74
N MET A 41 -14.33 20.02 21.32
CA MET A 41 -14.67 20.18 19.91
C MET A 41 -13.54 20.84 19.11
N LEU A 42 -12.83 21.80 19.71
CA LEU A 42 -11.65 22.42 19.10
C LEU A 42 -10.52 21.37 18.91
N ALA A 43 -10.27 20.54 19.92
CA ALA A 43 -9.30 19.45 19.80
C ALA A 43 -9.67 18.48 18.67
N GLY A 44 -10.94 18.04 18.60
CA GLY A 44 -11.43 17.19 17.52
C GLY A 44 -11.39 17.85 16.13
N LEU A 45 -11.55 19.18 16.05
CA LEU A 45 -11.38 19.94 14.80
C LEU A 45 -9.92 19.95 14.36
N THR A 46 -8.98 20.15 15.29
CA THR A 46 -7.53 20.14 15.01
C THR A 46 -7.10 18.77 14.49
N ASP A 47 -7.58 17.70 15.12
CA ASP A 47 -7.34 16.31 14.69
C ASP A 47 -7.84 16.08 13.26
N SER A 48 -9.09 16.43 12.96
CA SER A 48 -9.63 16.32 11.60
C SER A 48 -8.93 17.22 10.57
N ALA A 49 -8.34 18.34 10.98
CA ALA A 49 -7.52 19.14 10.09
C ALA A 49 -6.20 18.45 9.74
N LEU A 50 -5.56 17.75 10.70
CA LEU A 50 -4.38 16.92 10.44
C LEU A 50 -4.72 15.74 9.52
N ASP A 51 -5.87 15.08 9.72
CA ASP A 51 -6.38 14.04 8.83
C ASP A 51 -6.58 14.54 7.41
N GLY A 52 -7.08 15.76 7.27
CA GLY A 52 -7.24 16.44 5.98
C GLY A 52 -5.90 16.66 5.26
N VAL A 53 -4.87 17.05 6.00
CA VAL A 53 -3.51 17.21 5.45
C VAL A 53 -2.95 15.86 4.99
N THR A 54 -3.06 14.82 5.80
CA THR A 54 -2.56 13.47 5.43
C THR A 54 -3.30 12.90 4.23
N SER A 55 -4.63 13.05 4.16
CA SER A 55 -5.43 12.62 3.00
C SER A 55 -5.10 13.41 1.73
N MET A 56 -4.80 14.72 1.85
CA MET A 56 -4.36 15.52 0.72
C MET A 56 -2.98 15.09 0.23
N LEU A 57 -2.03 14.83 1.12
CA LEU A 57 -0.71 14.30 0.75
C LEU A 57 -0.83 12.96 0.04
N ASN A 58 -1.71 12.07 0.51
CA ASN A 58 -1.97 10.79 -0.13
C ASN A 58 -2.59 10.96 -1.52
N LEU A 59 -3.55 11.87 -1.70
CA LEU A 59 -4.11 12.21 -3.01
C LEU A 59 -3.03 12.69 -3.99
N LEU A 60 -2.14 13.58 -3.54
CA LEU A 60 -1.04 14.10 -4.37
C LEU A 60 -0.05 13.00 -4.74
N ALA A 61 0.32 12.14 -3.78
CA ALA A 61 1.24 11.03 -4.01
C ALA A 61 0.68 10.01 -5.02
N VAL A 62 -0.58 9.61 -4.86
CA VAL A 62 -1.25 8.71 -5.82
C VAL A 62 -1.39 9.38 -7.19
N HIS A 63 -1.71 10.68 -7.23
CA HIS A 63 -1.76 11.41 -8.51
C HIS A 63 -0.40 11.43 -9.21
N TYR A 64 0.70 11.61 -8.46
CA TYR A 64 2.06 11.58 -8.99
C TYR A 64 2.46 10.16 -9.41
N ALA A 65 2.14 9.14 -8.61
CA ALA A 65 2.43 7.74 -8.93
C ALA A 65 1.76 7.23 -10.22
N LEU A 66 0.60 7.82 -10.56
CA LEU A 66 -0.14 7.48 -11.79
C LEU A 66 0.36 8.20 -13.05
N ARG A 67 1.40 9.06 -12.95
CA ARG A 67 2.01 9.66 -14.13
C ARG A 67 2.76 8.59 -14.92
N PRO A 68 2.71 8.65 -16.26
CA PRO A 68 3.51 7.75 -17.10
C PRO A 68 5.00 8.02 -16.91
N ALA A 69 5.82 7.07 -17.37
CA ALA A 69 7.26 7.26 -17.46
C ALA A 69 7.60 8.51 -18.31
N ASP A 70 8.61 9.26 -17.87
CA ASP A 70 9.15 10.44 -18.53
C ASP A 70 10.67 10.32 -18.69
N ASP A 71 11.34 11.38 -19.15
CA ASP A 71 12.78 11.36 -19.42
C ASP A 71 13.61 11.22 -18.14
N ASP A 72 13.14 11.72 -17.01
CA ASP A 72 13.82 11.65 -15.73
C ASP A 72 13.48 10.35 -14.97
N HIS A 73 12.29 9.79 -15.18
CA HIS A 73 11.77 8.59 -14.50
C HIS A 73 11.34 7.53 -15.51
N ARG A 74 12.31 6.87 -16.17
CA ARG A 74 12.09 5.87 -17.23
C ARG A 74 11.30 4.65 -16.79
N TYR A 75 11.35 4.29 -15.51
CA TYR A 75 10.56 3.20 -14.91
C TYR A 75 9.20 3.66 -14.36
N GLY A 76 8.81 4.92 -14.63
CA GLY A 76 7.59 5.54 -14.13
C GLY A 76 7.69 6.00 -12.67
N HIS A 77 6.58 6.49 -12.14
CA HIS A 77 6.50 7.13 -10.84
C HIS A 77 5.86 6.22 -9.76
N GLY A 78 5.66 4.93 -10.06
CA GLY A 78 4.88 4.01 -9.20
C GLY A 78 5.37 3.89 -7.76
N LYS A 79 6.69 4.02 -7.52
CA LYS A 79 7.26 3.98 -6.15
C LYS A 79 6.83 5.14 -5.25
N ALA A 80 6.31 6.25 -5.81
CA ALA A 80 5.77 7.35 -5.02
C ALA A 80 4.58 6.92 -4.14
N GLU A 81 3.81 5.91 -4.56
CA GLU A 81 2.75 5.30 -3.77
C GLU A 81 3.29 4.61 -2.51
N SER A 82 4.36 3.81 -2.65
CA SER A 82 5.00 3.14 -1.52
C SER A 82 5.70 4.13 -0.59
N LEU A 83 6.28 5.21 -1.12
CA LEU A 83 6.86 6.28 -0.31
C LEU A 83 5.80 6.98 0.54
N ALA A 84 4.63 7.27 -0.04
CA ALA A 84 3.50 7.84 0.69
C ALA A 84 2.97 6.87 1.75
N GLY A 85 2.83 5.58 1.42
CA GLY A 85 2.44 4.53 2.36
C GLY A 85 3.39 4.43 3.55
N MET A 86 4.70 4.49 3.31
CA MET A 86 5.73 4.51 4.35
C MET A 86 5.61 5.74 5.26
N ALA A 87 5.52 6.94 4.68
CA ALA A 87 5.39 8.17 5.44
C ALA A 87 4.12 8.15 6.32
N GLN A 88 3.00 7.70 5.76
CA GLN A 88 1.74 7.59 6.48
C GLN A 88 1.80 6.53 7.60
N ALA A 89 2.43 5.38 7.36
CA ALA A 89 2.63 4.34 8.37
C ALA A 89 3.47 4.84 9.55
N LEU A 90 4.52 5.63 9.30
CA LEU A 90 5.33 6.26 10.35
C LEU A 90 4.51 7.27 11.17
N PHE A 91 3.68 8.07 10.51
CA PHE A 91 2.80 9.02 11.18
C PHE A 91 1.76 8.31 12.07
N ILE A 92 1.10 7.26 11.54
CA ILE A 92 0.12 6.46 12.28
C ILE A 92 0.79 5.72 13.45
N GLY A 93 1.98 5.16 13.24
CA GLY A 93 2.77 4.51 14.30
C GLY A 93 3.13 5.46 15.44
N GLY A 94 3.55 6.68 15.11
CA GLY A 94 3.78 7.76 16.08
C GLY A 94 2.52 8.13 16.86
N SER A 95 1.39 8.27 16.17
CA SER A 95 0.09 8.54 16.81
C SER A 95 -0.33 7.41 17.74
N ALA A 96 -0.10 6.14 17.37
CA ALA A 96 -0.39 4.99 18.23
C ALA A 96 0.40 5.02 19.54
N VAL A 97 1.68 5.45 19.51
CA VAL A 97 2.49 5.63 20.72
C VAL A 97 1.91 6.71 21.62
N LEU A 98 1.45 7.83 21.04
CA LEU A 98 0.80 8.92 21.81
C LEU A 98 -0.52 8.44 22.44
N ILE A 99 -1.33 7.68 21.71
CA ILE A 99 -2.58 7.08 22.21
C ILE A 99 -2.28 6.13 23.38
N ALA A 100 -1.26 5.26 23.24
CA ALA A 100 -0.84 4.36 24.31
C ALA A 100 -0.41 5.13 25.56
N PHE A 101 0.33 6.22 25.40
CA PHE A 101 0.77 7.07 26.51
C PHE A 101 -0.43 7.76 27.19
N GLN A 102 -1.36 8.30 26.45
CA GLN A 102 -2.59 8.90 27.00
C GLN A 102 -3.46 7.86 27.72
N ALA A 103 -3.64 6.68 27.14
CA ALA A 103 -4.36 5.58 27.77
C ALA A 103 -3.70 5.14 29.08
N TYR A 104 -2.36 5.04 29.09
CA TYR A 104 -1.60 4.77 30.31
C TYR A 104 -1.79 5.84 31.40
N GLN A 105 -1.77 7.12 31.05
CA GLN A 105 -2.04 8.21 32.02
C GLN A 105 -3.46 8.10 32.62
N ARG A 106 -4.48 7.78 31.81
CA ARG A 106 -5.87 7.60 32.25
C ARG A 106 -6.05 6.44 33.25
N LEU A 107 -5.18 5.42 33.20
CA LEU A 107 -5.19 4.36 34.21
C LEU A 107 -4.83 4.87 35.61
N HIS A 108 -3.98 5.92 35.69
CA HIS A 108 -3.50 6.47 36.97
C HIS A 108 -4.32 7.68 37.44
N THR A 109 -4.85 8.44 36.49
CA THR A 109 -5.65 9.64 36.75
C THR A 109 -6.93 9.62 35.90
N PRO A 110 -8.00 8.93 36.39
CA PRO A 110 -9.25 8.87 35.66
C PRO A 110 -9.87 10.26 35.51
N GLU A 111 -10.09 10.71 34.29
CA GLU A 111 -10.82 11.93 34.02
C GLU A 111 -12.30 11.62 33.75
N PRO A 112 -13.24 12.43 34.25
CA PRO A 112 -14.66 12.21 34.00
C PRO A 112 -14.99 12.44 32.51
N LEU A 113 -15.58 11.43 31.89
CA LEU A 113 -16.08 11.48 30.52
C LEU A 113 -17.36 12.31 30.48
N GLY A 114 -17.24 13.58 30.20
CA GLY A 114 -18.38 14.47 29.98
C GLY A 114 -18.47 14.86 28.50
N ALA A 115 -19.50 14.43 27.78
CA ALA A 115 -19.74 14.87 26.42
C ALA A 115 -21.11 15.59 26.32
N PRO A 116 -21.15 16.87 25.91
CA PRO A 116 -22.41 17.52 25.54
C PRO A 116 -23.11 16.76 24.40
N TRP A 117 -24.45 16.75 24.38
CA TRP A 117 -25.25 16.05 23.37
C TRP A 117 -24.83 16.38 21.92
N LEU A 118 -24.41 17.60 21.68
CA LEU A 118 -23.90 18.03 20.37
C LEU A 118 -22.63 17.27 19.98
N SER A 119 -21.71 17.04 20.93
CA SER A 119 -20.48 16.28 20.68
C SER A 119 -20.78 14.82 20.33
N ILE A 120 -21.73 14.19 20.99
CA ILE A 120 -22.17 12.81 20.69
C ILE A 120 -22.73 12.74 19.27
N GLY A 121 -23.57 13.71 18.88
CA GLY A 121 -24.11 13.78 17.52
C GLY A 121 -23.04 13.87 16.45
N VAL A 122 -22.01 14.68 16.67
CA VAL A 122 -20.87 14.82 15.74
C VAL A 122 -20.02 13.55 15.70
N ILE A 123 -19.78 12.90 16.85
CA ILE A 123 -19.06 11.61 16.89
C ILE A 123 -19.82 10.54 16.11
N VAL A 124 -21.12 10.38 16.30
CA VAL A 124 -21.94 9.41 15.55
C VAL A 124 -21.93 9.71 14.06
N PHE A 125 -22.09 10.97 13.67
CA PHE A 125 -21.99 11.37 12.26
C PHE A 125 -20.61 11.04 11.68
N SER A 126 -19.52 11.33 12.40
CA SER A 126 -18.15 11.02 11.99
C SER A 126 -17.97 9.51 11.80
N LEU A 127 -18.46 8.69 12.75
CA LEU A 127 -18.39 7.22 12.66
C LEU A 127 -19.09 6.68 11.43
N LEU A 128 -20.30 7.15 11.13
CA LEU A 128 -21.06 6.71 9.95
C LEU A 128 -20.36 7.08 8.64
N LEU A 129 -19.86 8.31 8.55
CA LEU A 129 -19.17 8.79 7.36
C LEU A 129 -17.84 8.06 7.14
N THR A 130 -17.06 7.87 8.21
CA THR A 130 -15.81 7.11 8.19
C THR A 130 -16.05 5.64 7.83
N ALA A 131 -17.10 5.01 8.38
CA ALA A 131 -17.44 3.63 8.01
C ALA A 131 -17.80 3.49 6.53
N ALA A 132 -18.54 4.44 5.97
CA ALA A 132 -18.86 4.46 4.54
C ALA A 132 -17.59 4.60 3.68
N LEU A 133 -16.65 5.49 4.06
CA LEU A 133 -15.36 5.62 3.41
C LEU A 133 -14.55 4.32 3.46
N LEU A 134 -14.46 3.69 4.63
CA LEU A 134 -13.74 2.42 4.80
C LEU A 134 -14.29 1.28 3.94
N MET A 135 -15.61 1.22 3.76
CA MET A 135 -16.24 0.25 2.85
C MET A 135 -15.82 0.49 1.39
N LEU A 136 -15.74 1.75 0.96
CA LEU A 136 -15.25 2.11 -0.36
C LEU A 136 -13.76 1.74 -0.51
N GLN A 137 -12.92 2.16 0.44
CA GLN A 137 -11.48 1.89 0.42
C GLN A 137 -11.19 0.39 0.42
N HIS A 138 -11.93 -0.40 1.23
CA HIS A 138 -11.76 -1.85 1.25
C HIS A 138 -11.98 -2.49 -0.13
N ARG A 139 -13.02 -2.05 -0.87
CA ARG A 139 -13.27 -2.51 -2.24
C ARG A 139 -12.13 -2.13 -3.18
N VAL A 140 -11.64 -0.89 -3.09
CA VAL A 140 -10.54 -0.41 -3.92
C VAL A 140 -9.24 -1.17 -3.61
N ILE A 141 -8.88 -1.34 -2.34
CA ILE A 141 -7.69 -2.09 -1.91
C ILE A 141 -7.73 -3.53 -2.47
N LYS A 142 -8.88 -4.21 -2.37
CA LYS A 142 -9.04 -5.57 -2.87
C LYS A 142 -8.81 -5.68 -4.39
N GLN A 143 -9.13 -4.64 -5.15
CA GLN A 143 -8.98 -4.63 -6.62
C GLN A 143 -7.62 -4.11 -7.08
N THR A 144 -7.00 -3.20 -6.32
CA THR A 144 -5.78 -2.50 -6.74
C THR A 144 -4.52 -2.96 -6.00
N GLY A 145 -4.66 -3.43 -4.76
CA GLY A 145 -3.52 -3.74 -3.89
C GLY A 145 -2.73 -2.51 -3.43
N SER A 146 -3.28 -1.29 -3.57
CA SER A 146 -2.58 -0.03 -3.30
C SER A 146 -2.14 0.11 -1.85
N ASN A 147 -0.84 0.30 -1.63
CA ASN A 147 -0.26 0.53 -0.31
C ASN A 147 -0.66 1.90 0.25
N ALA A 148 -0.74 2.93 -0.60
CA ALA A 148 -1.17 4.26 -0.18
C ALA A 148 -2.63 4.27 0.30
N VAL A 149 -3.56 3.63 -0.44
CA VAL A 149 -4.97 3.51 -0.01
C VAL A 149 -5.09 2.63 1.23
N ARG A 150 -4.23 1.61 1.39
CA ARG A 150 -4.19 0.75 2.58
C ARG A 150 -3.74 1.54 3.82
N ALA A 151 -2.70 2.36 3.71
CA ALA A 151 -2.23 3.21 4.78
C ALA A 151 -3.29 4.24 5.19
N ASP A 152 -3.93 4.91 4.21
CA ASP A 152 -5.05 5.83 4.45
C ASP A 152 -6.24 5.13 5.13
N SER A 153 -6.58 3.91 4.69
CA SER A 153 -7.61 3.08 5.31
C SER A 153 -7.28 2.71 6.76
N LEU A 154 -6.00 2.46 7.09
CA LEU A 154 -5.60 2.19 8.46
C LEU A 154 -5.77 3.42 9.36
N HIS A 155 -5.41 4.61 8.86
CA HIS A 155 -5.63 5.85 9.56
C HIS A 155 -7.11 6.03 9.94
N TYR A 156 -8.03 5.95 8.98
CA TYR A 156 -9.47 6.06 9.24
C TYR A 156 -10.04 4.91 10.08
N ARG A 157 -9.45 3.70 10.05
CA ARG A 157 -9.81 2.62 10.99
C ARG A 157 -9.42 2.97 12.42
N SER A 158 -8.26 3.60 12.60
CA SER A 158 -7.81 4.08 13.91
C SER A 158 -8.83 5.06 14.50
N ASP A 159 -9.26 6.03 13.69
CA ASP A 159 -10.25 7.03 14.12
C ASP A 159 -11.61 6.39 14.42
N LEU A 160 -12.03 5.43 13.60
CA LEU A 160 -13.28 4.67 13.84
C LEU A 160 -13.22 3.92 15.16
N LEU A 161 -12.10 3.23 15.45
CA LEU A 161 -11.93 2.45 16.68
C LEU A 161 -11.84 3.38 17.91
N LEU A 162 -11.09 4.48 17.81
CA LEU A 162 -10.96 5.45 18.91
C LEU A 162 -12.30 6.14 19.21
N ASN A 163 -12.97 6.69 18.21
CA ASN A 163 -14.26 7.35 18.39
C ASN A 163 -15.34 6.36 18.84
N GLY A 164 -15.30 5.11 18.34
CA GLY A 164 -16.20 4.02 18.79
C GLY A 164 -15.95 3.64 20.24
N SER A 165 -14.67 3.55 20.66
CA SER A 165 -14.32 3.26 22.06
C SER A 165 -14.80 4.36 23.02
N ILE A 166 -14.76 5.62 22.61
CA ILE A 166 -15.28 6.74 23.41
C ILE A 166 -16.78 6.58 23.66
N LEU A 167 -17.57 6.20 22.63
CA LEU A 167 -19.00 5.98 22.81
C LEU A 167 -19.28 4.78 23.73
N ILE A 168 -18.54 3.67 23.57
CA ILE A 168 -18.66 2.50 24.44
C ILE A 168 -18.26 2.86 25.87
N ALA A 169 -17.17 3.59 26.06
CA ALA A 169 -16.69 4.03 27.36
C ALA A 169 -17.70 4.94 28.08
N LEU A 170 -18.38 5.83 27.34
CA LEU A 170 -19.45 6.68 27.91
C LEU A 170 -20.62 5.82 28.46
N VAL A 171 -21.02 4.79 27.74
CA VAL A 171 -22.07 3.86 28.21
C VAL A 171 -21.61 3.07 29.42
N LEU A 172 -20.39 2.50 29.40
CA LEU A 172 -19.82 1.72 30.48
C LEU A 172 -19.53 2.55 31.74
N ALA A 173 -19.12 3.81 31.59
CA ALA A 173 -18.91 4.72 32.70
C ALA A 173 -20.24 5.00 33.45
N GLY A 174 -21.36 5.13 32.71
CA GLY A 174 -22.71 5.18 33.31
C GLY A 174 -23.11 3.93 34.09
N MET A 175 -22.46 2.78 33.82
CA MET A 175 -22.64 1.52 34.53
C MET A 175 -21.62 1.28 35.65
N GLY A 176 -20.70 2.24 35.91
CA GLY A 176 -19.66 2.17 36.94
C GLY A 176 -18.31 1.58 36.51
N PHE A 177 -18.10 1.31 35.22
CA PHE A 177 -16.88 0.71 34.68
C PHE A 177 -15.94 1.73 34.00
N ALA A 178 -15.64 2.84 34.64
CA ALA A 178 -14.88 3.95 34.06
C ALA A 178 -13.42 3.58 33.65
N GLN A 179 -12.83 2.54 34.24
CA GLN A 179 -11.43 2.14 33.94
C GLN A 179 -11.29 1.37 32.62
N LEU A 180 -12.37 0.82 32.05
CA LEU A 180 -12.32 0.05 30.82
C LEU A 180 -11.89 0.87 29.60
N ASP A 181 -12.17 2.18 29.59
CA ASP A 181 -11.75 3.11 28.54
C ASP A 181 -10.23 3.07 28.28
N ALA A 182 -9.44 3.10 29.35
CA ALA A 182 -7.98 3.07 29.26
C ALA A 182 -7.46 1.73 28.71
N TRP A 183 -8.08 0.61 29.09
CA TRP A 183 -7.70 -0.71 28.55
C TRP A 183 -8.09 -0.86 27.07
N PHE A 184 -9.24 -0.36 26.67
CA PHE A 184 -9.61 -0.30 25.25
C PHE A 184 -8.63 0.57 24.47
N GLY A 185 -8.27 1.74 24.99
CA GLY A 185 -7.28 2.63 24.37
C GLY A 185 -5.92 1.93 24.15
N LEU A 186 -5.41 1.20 25.15
CA LEU A 186 -4.16 0.43 25.01
C LEU A 186 -4.27 -0.68 23.97
N GLY A 187 -5.37 -1.45 23.97
CA GLY A 187 -5.59 -2.50 22.98
C GLY A 187 -5.67 -1.97 21.55
N ILE A 188 -6.37 -0.85 21.35
CA ILE A 188 -6.47 -0.16 20.06
C ILE A 188 -5.11 0.36 19.63
N ALA A 189 -4.35 1.02 20.52
CA ALA A 189 -3.02 1.52 20.22
C ALA A 189 -2.06 0.40 19.79
N ALA A 190 -2.07 -0.75 20.47
CA ALA A 190 -1.28 -1.91 20.09
C ALA A 190 -1.66 -2.46 18.71
N TYR A 191 -2.95 -2.55 18.40
CA TYR A 191 -3.44 -2.98 17.08
C TYR A 191 -3.00 -2.01 15.97
N ILE A 192 -3.14 -0.71 16.20
CA ILE A 192 -2.76 0.34 15.23
C ILE A 192 -1.25 0.30 14.98
N PHE A 193 -0.45 0.22 16.04
CA PHE A 193 1.01 0.17 15.96
C PHE A 193 1.48 -1.07 15.17
N TRP A 194 0.92 -2.25 15.48
CA TRP A 194 1.22 -3.48 14.74
C TRP A 194 0.88 -3.34 13.25
N SER A 195 -0.30 -2.82 12.93
CA SER A 195 -0.74 -2.64 11.54
C SER A 195 0.11 -1.60 10.80
N ALA A 196 0.55 -0.54 11.47
CA ALA A 196 1.46 0.46 10.91
C ALA A 196 2.83 -0.17 10.56
N ILE A 197 3.37 -1.04 11.43
CA ILE A 197 4.61 -1.79 11.14
C ILE A 197 4.44 -2.66 9.89
N GLN A 198 3.29 -3.33 9.72
CA GLN A 198 3.06 -4.17 8.53
C GLN A 198 3.07 -3.33 7.24
N ILE A 199 2.36 -2.19 7.23
CA ILE A 199 2.35 -1.28 6.07
C ILE A 199 3.74 -0.70 5.80
N ALA A 200 4.47 -0.32 6.86
CA ALA A 200 5.84 0.17 6.72
C ALA A 200 6.76 -0.90 6.09
N ARG A 201 6.66 -2.15 6.52
CA ARG A 201 7.44 -3.26 5.96
C ARG A 201 7.09 -3.51 4.49
N GLU A 202 5.81 -3.59 4.14
CA GLU A 202 5.37 -3.76 2.75
C GLU A 202 5.83 -2.60 1.85
N SER A 203 5.74 -1.37 2.34
CA SER A 203 6.21 -0.20 1.60
C SER A 203 7.72 -0.21 1.43
N PHE A 204 8.45 -0.58 2.49
CA PHE A 204 9.92 -0.70 2.47
C PHE A 204 10.38 -1.78 1.50
N SER A 205 9.73 -2.95 1.50
CA SER A 205 9.97 -4.05 0.58
C SER A 205 9.93 -3.58 -0.89
N VAL A 206 8.86 -2.90 -1.28
CA VAL A 206 8.72 -2.34 -2.64
C VAL A 206 9.78 -1.27 -2.95
N LEU A 207 10.13 -0.41 -1.99
CA LEU A 207 11.16 0.62 -2.17
C LEU A 207 12.56 0.03 -2.35
N MET A 208 12.85 -1.10 -1.68
CA MET A 208 14.12 -1.82 -1.74
C MET A 208 14.19 -2.85 -2.87
N ASP A 209 13.22 -2.86 -3.79
CA ASP A 209 13.19 -3.78 -4.93
C ASP A 209 13.20 -5.26 -4.51
N GLU A 210 12.45 -5.62 -3.45
CA GLU A 210 12.29 -7.00 -3.04
C GLU A 210 11.65 -7.83 -4.18
N GLU A 211 12.16 -9.04 -4.34
CA GLU A 211 11.70 -10.01 -5.33
C GLU A 211 10.22 -10.37 -5.16
N LEU A 212 9.58 -10.74 -6.26
CA LEU A 212 8.25 -11.34 -6.23
C LEU A 212 8.27 -12.66 -5.41
N PRO A 213 7.12 -13.12 -4.88
CA PRO A 213 7.03 -14.40 -4.18
C PRO A 213 7.64 -15.55 -4.98
N THR A 214 8.31 -16.46 -4.29
CA THR A 214 9.10 -17.55 -4.92
C THR A 214 8.26 -18.41 -5.86
N ASP A 215 6.99 -18.68 -5.54
CA ASP A 215 6.07 -19.43 -6.40
C ASP A 215 5.80 -18.71 -7.73
N VAL A 216 5.67 -17.39 -7.72
CA VAL A 216 5.48 -16.56 -8.92
C VAL A 216 6.75 -16.55 -9.77
N SER A 217 7.91 -16.34 -9.14
CA SER A 217 9.21 -16.30 -9.80
C SER A 217 9.55 -17.66 -10.44
N GLN A 218 9.28 -18.75 -9.73
CA GLN A 218 9.49 -20.11 -10.26
C GLN A 218 8.57 -20.41 -11.44
N HIS A 219 7.30 -20.04 -11.38
CA HIS A 219 6.38 -20.22 -12.50
C HIS A 219 6.79 -19.38 -13.73
N MET A 220 7.37 -18.19 -13.54
CA MET A 220 7.92 -17.41 -14.66
C MET A 220 9.09 -18.12 -15.35
N LEU A 221 10.00 -18.74 -14.58
CA LEU A 221 11.09 -19.55 -15.12
C LEU A 221 10.56 -20.76 -15.89
N GLU A 222 9.56 -21.47 -15.34
CA GLU A 222 8.92 -22.61 -16.02
C GLU A 222 8.30 -22.22 -17.36
N LEU A 223 7.61 -21.06 -17.40
CA LEU A 223 7.05 -20.51 -18.65
C LEU A 223 8.13 -20.20 -19.67
N ALA A 224 9.24 -19.58 -19.25
CA ALA A 224 10.36 -19.30 -20.14
C ALA A 224 11.00 -20.58 -20.70
N CYS A 225 11.23 -21.58 -19.84
CA CYS A 225 11.80 -22.87 -20.23
C CYS A 225 10.85 -23.71 -21.10
N SER A 226 9.54 -23.44 -21.10
CA SER A 226 8.58 -24.15 -21.94
C SER A 226 8.65 -23.78 -23.42
N VAL A 227 9.39 -22.71 -23.77
CA VAL A 227 9.50 -22.22 -25.13
C VAL A 227 10.49 -23.11 -25.94
N PRO A 228 10.10 -23.60 -27.12
CA PRO A 228 10.99 -24.42 -27.96
C PRO A 228 12.29 -23.67 -28.32
N GLY A 229 13.41 -24.36 -28.08
CA GLY A 229 14.75 -23.82 -28.36
C GLY A 229 15.44 -23.20 -27.12
N VAL A 230 14.74 -23.07 -26.01
CA VAL A 230 15.33 -22.68 -24.72
C VAL A 230 15.95 -23.93 -24.08
N LEU A 231 17.23 -23.85 -23.72
CA LEU A 231 17.99 -24.89 -23.02
C LEU A 231 17.90 -24.76 -21.51
N GLY A 232 17.79 -23.53 -21.00
CA GLY A 232 17.67 -23.19 -19.59
C GLY A 232 17.30 -21.73 -19.39
N ALA A 233 16.90 -21.40 -18.17
CA ALA A 233 16.65 -20.01 -17.74
C ALA A 233 17.21 -19.81 -16.33
N HIS A 234 17.90 -18.72 -16.09
CA HIS A 234 18.53 -18.40 -14.81
C HIS A 234 18.59 -16.89 -14.56
N ASP A 235 19.17 -16.49 -13.43
CA ASP A 235 19.36 -15.09 -12.99
C ASP A 235 18.08 -14.24 -13.15
N LEU A 236 16.92 -14.83 -12.77
CA LEU A 236 15.65 -14.12 -12.75
C LEU A 236 15.70 -13.07 -11.66
N ARG A 237 15.46 -11.82 -12.04
CA ARG A 237 15.32 -10.68 -11.14
C ARG A 237 13.98 -10.02 -11.36
N THR A 238 13.29 -9.75 -10.28
CA THR A 238 11.97 -9.15 -10.33
C THR A 238 11.88 -7.97 -9.38
N ARG A 239 11.03 -7.00 -9.69
CA ARG A 239 10.70 -5.88 -8.80
C ARG A 239 9.34 -5.30 -9.14
N ILE A 240 8.74 -4.62 -8.14
CA ILE A 240 7.44 -3.96 -8.28
C ILE A 240 7.62 -2.44 -8.27
N SER A 241 6.92 -1.73 -9.15
CA SER A 241 6.77 -0.28 -9.12
C SER A 241 5.32 0.11 -9.38
N GLY A 242 4.57 0.41 -8.33
CA GLY A 242 3.13 0.62 -8.40
C GLY A 242 2.40 -0.60 -8.96
N ASN A 243 1.75 -0.45 -10.12
CA ASN A 243 1.01 -1.56 -10.78
C ASN A 243 1.86 -2.33 -11.82
N HIS A 244 3.14 -2.03 -11.97
CA HIS A 244 4.03 -2.67 -12.95
C HIS A 244 5.03 -3.58 -12.26
N TRP A 245 5.27 -4.74 -12.88
CA TRP A 245 6.30 -5.69 -12.51
C TRP A 245 7.41 -5.63 -13.54
N PHE A 246 8.63 -5.42 -13.12
CA PHE A 246 9.81 -5.48 -13.98
C PHE A 246 10.47 -6.82 -13.76
N VAL A 247 10.64 -7.57 -14.85
CA VAL A 247 11.16 -8.94 -14.87
C VAL A 247 12.36 -8.98 -15.80
N GLN A 248 13.50 -9.41 -15.29
CA GLN A 248 14.71 -9.62 -16.07
C GLN A 248 15.15 -11.06 -15.87
N LEU A 249 15.51 -11.75 -16.96
CA LEU A 249 16.01 -13.12 -16.89
C LEU A 249 17.00 -13.39 -18.02
N HIS A 250 17.84 -14.39 -17.80
CA HIS A 250 18.77 -14.93 -18.78
C HIS A 250 18.19 -16.22 -19.37
N LEU A 251 18.25 -16.35 -20.71
CA LEU A 251 17.89 -17.57 -21.42
C LEU A 251 19.12 -18.20 -22.03
N GLU A 252 19.37 -19.47 -21.73
CA GLU A 252 20.38 -20.28 -22.36
C GLU A 252 19.88 -20.79 -23.71
N LEU A 253 20.55 -20.39 -24.78
CA LEU A 253 20.21 -20.76 -26.16
C LEU A 253 21.41 -21.40 -26.85
N PRO A 254 21.20 -22.28 -27.86
CA PRO A 254 22.30 -22.80 -28.66
C PRO A 254 23.14 -21.72 -29.31
N GLY A 255 24.47 -21.78 -29.13
CA GLY A 255 25.40 -20.74 -29.58
C GLY A 255 25.52 -20.58 -31.10
N GLU A 256 25.04 -21.54 -31.86
CA GLU A 256 25.05 -21.54 -33.32
C GLU A 256 23.87 -20.79 -33.95
N LEU A 257 22.92 -20.34 -33.12
CA LEU A 257 21.75 -19.59 -33.59
C LEU A 257 22.17 -18.22 -34.14
N THR A 258 21.52 -17.81 -35.21
CA THR A 258 21.65 -16.41 -35.65
C THR A 258 20.94 -15.50 -34.63
N LEU A 259 21.42 -14.25 -34.50
CA LEU A 259 20.83 -13.27 -33.62
C LEU A 259 19.32 -13.09 -33.84
N SER A 260 18.87 -13.15 -35.09
CA SER A 260 17.44 -13.04 -35.44
C SER A 260 16.60 -14.18 -34.88
N VAL A 261 17.13 -15.41 -34.89
CA VAL A 261 16.43 -16.60 -34.35
C VAL A 261 16.43 -16.55 -32.82
N ALA A 262 17.58 -16.23 -32.20
CA ALA A 262 17.70 -16.10 -30.75
C ALA A 262 16.76 -15.01 -30.21
N HIS A 263 16.68 -13.86 -30.87
CA HIS A 263 15.76 -12.79 -30.53
C HIS A 263 14.30 -13.24 -30.62
N GLY A 264 13.92 -13.98 -31.68
CA GLY A 264 12.57 -14.50 -31.82
C GLY A 264 12.16 -15.49 -30.71
N ILE A 265 13.11 -16.30 -30.20
CA ILE A 265 12.89 -17.20 -29.05
C ILE A 265 12.73 -16.36 -27.77
N SER A 266 13.57 -15.35 -27.58
CA SER A 266 13.50 -14.43 -26.42
C SER A 266 12.15 -13.70 -26.37
N ASP A 267 11.65 -13.24 -27.52
CA ASP A 267 10.34 -12.59 -27.62
C ASP A 267 9.19 -13.54 -27.28
N GLN A 268 9.29 -14.82 -27.70
CA GLN A 268 8.31 -15.84 -27.33
C GLN A 268 8.29 -16.12 -25.84
N ALA A 269 9.46 -16.19 -25.19
CA ALA A 269 9.56 -16.34 -23.74
C ALA A 269 8.97 -15.14 -22.99
N ALA A 270 9.31 -13.94 -23.41
CA ALA A 270 8.73 -12.72 -22.86
C ALA A 270 7.21 -12.68 -23.03
N ALA A 271 6.70 -13.06 -24.20
CA ALA A 271 5.27 -13.12 -24.48
C ALA A 271 4.54 -14.18 -23.64
N ALA A 272 5.15 -15.34 -23.37
CA ALA A 272 4.60 -16.39 -22.53
C ALA A 272 4.43 -15.91 -21.09
N ILE A 273 5.44 -15.24 -20.52
CA ILE A 273 5.37 -14.62 -19.19
C ILE A 273 4.33 -13.50 -19.18
N HIS A 274 4.34 -12.60 -20.16
CA HIS A 274 3.39 -11.48 -20.22
C HIS A 274 1.94 -11.94 -20.35
N LYS A 275 1.69 -13.05 -21.07
CA LYS A 275 0.35 -13.65 -21.18
C LYS A 275 -0.19 -14.16 -19.84
N ALA A 276 0.66 -14.75 -19.00
CA ALA A 276 0.31 -15.23 -17.67
C ALA A 276 0.24 -14.05 -16.66
N TYR A 277 1.12 -13.07 -16.81
CA TYR A 277 1.26 -11.92 -15.93
C TYR A 277 1.18 -10.59 -16.72
N PRO A 278 0.00 -10.08 -17.05
CA PRO A 278 -0.16 -8.88 -17.90
C PRO A 278 0.45 -7.59 -17.33
N LYS A 279 0.82 -7.59 -16.03
CA LYS A 279 1.51 -6.47 -15.37
C LYS A 279 3.03 -6.52 -15.56
N ALA A 280 3.56 -7.64 -16.06
CA ALA A 280 4.99 -7.85 -16.23
C ALA A 280 5.51 -7.20 -17.51
N GLU A 281 6.55 -6.39 -17.37
CA GLU A 281 7.45 -5.95 -18.43
C GLU A 281 8.69 -6.83 -18.37
N VAL A 282 8.92 -7.62 -19.43
CA VAL A 282 9.94 -8.67 -19.42
C VAL A 282 11.10 -8.27 -20.31
N LEU A 283 12.29 -8.25 -19.73
CA LEU A 283 13.57 -8.08 -20.45
C LEU A 283 14.31 -9.42 -20.42
N VAL A 284 14.65 -9.93 -21.61
CA VAL A 284 15.38 -11.19 -21.76
C VAL A 284 16.79 -10.92 -22.24
N HIS A 285 17.77 -11.50 -21.53
CA HIS A 285 19.15 -11.60 -22.00
C HIS A 285 19.40 -12.99 -22.55
N ALA A 286 19.87 -13.09 -23.80
CA ALA A 286 20.15 -14.38 -24.43
C ALA A 286 21.63 -14.75 -24.24
N ASP A 287 21.88 -15.87 -23.54
CA ASP A 287 23.22 -16.41 -23.29
C ASP A 287 23.52 -17.58 -24.25
N PRO A 288 24.56 -17.48 -25.09
CA PRO A 288 24.92 -18.56 -25.97
C PRO A 288 25.64 -19.69 -25.22
N VAL A 289 25.05 -20.88 -25.22
CA VAL A 289 25.67 -22.08 -24.63
C VAL A 289 26.37 -22.85 -25.75
N LYS A 290 27.65 -23.21 -25.53
CA LYS A 290 28.37 -24.11 -26.43
C LYS A 290 27.77 -25.50 -26.29
N THR A 291 27.05 -25.94 -27.31
CA THR A 291 26.64 -27.36 -27.39
C THR A 291 27.90 -28.20 -27.53
N ALA A 292 28.05 -29.25 -26.70
CA ALA A 292 29.24 -30.10 -26.59
C ALA A 292 29.55 -30.94 -27.86
N THR A 293 29.02 -30.55 -29.02
CA THR A 293 29.11 -31.31 -30.28
C THR A 293 30.14 -30.80 -31.30
N SER A 294 30.99 -29.79 -30.96
CA SER A 294 31.94 -29.26 -31.94
C SER A 294 33.43 -29.34 -31.57
N GLU A 295 33.81 -30.09 -30.55
CA GLU A 295 35.21 -30.49 -30.43
C GLU A 295 35.46 -31.79 -31.21
N LYS A 296 35.61 -31.68 -32.52
CA LYS A 296 36.41 -32.65 -33.25
C LYS A 296 37.86 -32.53 -32.71
N PRO A 297 38.45 -33.60 -32.17
CA PRO A 297 39.82 -33.57 -31.78
C PRO A 297 40.66 -33.23 -33.04
N LEU A 298 41.43 -32.17 -33.02
CA LEU A 298 42.47 -31.94 -33.99
C LEU A 298 43.38 -33.19 -33.98
N ALA A 299 43.23 -34.00 -35.03
CA ALA A 299 44.11 -35.11 -35.27
C ALA A 299 45.56 -34.59 -35.26
N SER A 300 46.32 -35.05 -34.29
CA SER A 300 47.78 -34.93 -34.29
C SER A 300 48.30 -35.60 -35.54
N SER A 301 48.66 -34.80 -36.53
CA SER A 301 49.54 -35.22 -37.62
C SER A 301 51.00 -34.92 -37.26
N LEU A 302 51.74 -35.97 -37.13
CA LEU A 302 53.16 -36.09 -37.07
C LEU A 302 53.93 -35.17 -38.03
#